data_593118aa420d271c43a74e065d5e122d
#
_entry.id   593118aa420d271c43a74e065d5e122d
#
_cell.length_a   1.000
_cell.length_b   1.000
_cell.length_c   1.000
_cell.angle_alpha   90.00
_cell.angle_beta   90.00
_cell.angle_gamma   90.00
#
_symmetry.space_group_name_H-M   'P 1'
#
loop_
_entity.id
_entity.type
_entity.pdbx_description
1 polymer ?
#
loop_
_entity_poly.entity_id
_entity_poly.type
_entity_poly.pdbx_seq_one_letter_code
_entity_poly.pdbx_strand_id
1 'polypeptide(L)'
;MPAVQNSNSELDVLIVGAGHNGLTAGSYLAKAGLRVQIVESSGSVGGMTSTNAVLDRAPGHRINEGAMDSSLWRTTQIADDLNLAGFGLRELEIDTPYAFLDADGSSLCIHRDPVRTADEIARFNPADGRAYLELVNALQAAMNVAVPYMNTNPVRPRIGDIAAGAVKSARHPRRLGPLAEFISASQAEYIDTRFSDHRIKALLAAIPCFAPISEDGTAWVLIYFGMIHRDGVGRFEGGTGALTDALARCFAAAGGQIRLNAPVGGVVMQGDRAVGVRLESGEEIRAGAVVTTNNAKTVLGEWLPDGALPDRIADRVQYIPTCSTNASSFKIDIALGGRAELSAHQANRRDPHHQPVDLRRPALCLTTFDDHVAAWHACARGEVPDPLTGIAILPSGMDSSQAPDGQDTFWFWSGISPVHPTSPWSDLAAPTAEKVLQHCGKYIDGLAELEIERRVMTPVDIEARFRAPDGNVYHVDPIATRFGPLRPAVGLAGYRTPVDGLFLSGASTHPSAGICGVPGQQAAKAVLKSMRGSRFRRQR
;
A
#
# COMPACT_ATOMS: atom_id res chain seq x y z
N MET A 1 0.10 18.96 48.70
CA MET A 1 -0.78 18.51 47.63
C MET A 1 -0.40 19.28 46.39
N PRO A 2 0.14 18.65 45.32
CA PRO A 2 0.37 19.36 44.06
C PRO A 2 -0.96 19.58 43.37
N ALA A 3 -1.16 20.80 42.88
CA ALA A 3 -2.35 21.23 42.16
C ALA A 3 -2.54 20.38 40.91
N VAL A 4 -3.70 19.74 40.80
CA VAL A 4 -4.18 19.15 39.53
C VAL A 4 -4.31 20.31 38.55
N GLN A 5 -3.40 20.39 37.58
CA GLN A 5 -3.54 21.28 36.43
C GLN A 5 -4.71 20.77 35.61
N ASN A 6 -5.87 21.36 35.79
CA ASN A 6 -7.01 21.30 34.87
C ASN A 6 -6.61 22.02 33.58
N SER A 7 -5.87 21.34 32.69
CA SER A 7 -5.68 21.81 31.30
C SER A 7 -6.88 21.40 30.44
N ASN A 8 -7.99 22.09 30.63
CA ASN A 8 -9.16 22.01 29.72
C ASN A 8 -8.84 22.79 28.41
N SER A 9 -7.70 22.53 27.79
CA SER A 9 -7.35 23.08 26.48
C SER A 9 -7.96 22.15 25.44
N GLU A 10 -9.08 22.58 24.88
CA GLU A 10 -9.80 21.88 23.81
C GLU A 10 -8.84 21.55 22.65
N LEU A 11 -8.82 20.30 22.17
CA LEU A 11 -8.02 19.88 21.01
C LEU A 11 -8.51 20.63 19.76
N ASP A 12 -7.58 21.12 18.96
CA ASP A 12 -7.92 21.71 17.68
C ASP A 12 -8.29 20.62 16.66
N VAL A 13 -7.54 19.50 16.66
CA VAL A 13 -7.78 18.36 15.76
C VAL A 13 -7.57 17.04 16.48
N LEU A 14 -8.49 16.12 16.28
CA LEU A 14 -8.36 14.71 16.65
C LEU A 14 -8.23 13.87 15.38
N ILE A 15 -7.25 12.97 15.35
CA ILE A 15 -7.02 12.06 14.23
C ILE A 15 -7.27 10.62 14.69
N VAL A 16 -8.02 9.86 13.90
CA VAL A 16 -8.29 8.44 14.16
C VAL A 16 -7.43 7.59 13.24
N GLY A 17 -6.53 6.82 13.88
CA GLY A 17 -5.57 5.93 13.25
C GLY A 17 -4.15 6.50 13.17
N ALA A 18 -3.18 5.77 13.74
CA ALA A 18 -1.75 6.10 13.74
C ALA A 18 -0.96 5.34 12.65
N GLY A 19 -1.60 5.02 11.51
CA GLY A 19 -0.90 4.58 10.30
C GLY A 19 -0.13 5.74 9.65
N HIS A 20 0.69 5.45 8.64
CA HIS A 20 1.52 6.46 7.96
C HIS A 20 0.72 7.69 7.49
N ASN A 21 -0.55 7.56 7.07
CA ASN A 21 -1.39 8.68 6.66
C ASN A 21 -1.84 9.55 7.83
N GLY A 22 -2.22 8.95 8.96
CA GLY A 22 -2.62 9.68 10.16
C GLY A 22 -1.44 10.43 10.78
N LEU A 23 -0.30 9.77 10.89
CA LEU A 23 0.95 10.37 11.36
C LEU A 23 1.44 11.50 10.45
N THR A 24 1.32 11.35 9.13
CA THR A 24 1.61 12.42 8.18
C THR A 24 0.68 13.61 8.38
N ALA A 25 -0.63 13.39 8.47
CA ALA A 25 -1.60 14.46 8.73
C ALA A 25 -1.30 15.18 10.05
N GLY A 26 -1.06 14.41 11.11
CA GLY A 26 -0.71 14.93 12.44
C GLY A 26 0.54 15.78 12.42
N SER A 27 1.60 15.32 11.77
CA SER A 27 2.87 16.06 11.66
C SER A 27 2.70 17.40 10.96
N TYR A 28 1.98 17.46 9.83
CA TYR A 28 1.71 18.74 9.15
C TYR A 28 0.83 19.69 9.98
N LEU A 29 -0.17 19.18 10.70
CA LEU A 29 -1.07 19.98 11.53
C LEU A 29 -0.37 20.49 12.80
N ALA A 30 0.41 19.65 13.48
CA ALA A 30 1.18 20.05 14.66
C ALA A 30 2.27 21.06 14.30
N LYS A 31 3.02 20.85 13.19
CA LYS A 31 3.98 21.86 12.65
C LYS A 31 3.31 23.18 12.27
N ALA A 32 2.01 23.19 11.97
CA ALA A 32 1.24 24.41 11.75
C ALA A 32 0.76 25.07 13.06
N GLY A 33 1.16 24.57 14.23
CA GLY A 33 0.87 25.13 15.55
C GLY A 33 -0.49 24.73 16.13
N LEU A 34 -1.13 23.69 15.61
CA LEU A 34 -2.39 23.17 16.16
C LEU A 34 -2.14 22.14 17.27
N ARG A 35 -3.04 22.08 18.26
CA ARG A 35 -3.07 21.04 19.29
C ARG A 35 -3.71 19.79 18.68
N VAL A 36 -2.90 18.78 18.42
CA VAL A 36 -3.32 17.57 17.71
C VAL A 36 -3.10 16.34 18.59
N GLN A 37 -4.13 15.51 18.68
CA GLN A 37 -4.03 14.17 19.26
C GLN A 37 -4.37 13.13 18.19
N ILE A 38 -3.63 12.01 18.17
CA ILE A 38 -3.95 10.81 17.40
C ILE A 38 -4.41 9.74 18.37
N VAL A 39 -5.53 9.06 18.06
CA VAL A 39 -5.99 7.84 18.75
C VAL A 39 -5.79 6.65 17.83
N GLU A 40 -5.24 5.56 18.39
CA GLU A 40 -4.93 4.32 17.70
C GLU A 40 -5.52 3.13 18.45
N SER A 41 -6.14 2.21 17.73
CA SER A 41 -6.75 1.01 18.31
C SER A 41 -5.73 0.00 18.81
N SER A 42 -4.57 -0.07 18.16
CA SER A 42 -3.49 -1.02 18.50
C SER A 42 -2.60 -0.50 19.63
N GLY A 43 -1.78 -1.41 20.19
CA GLY A 43 -0.72 -1.07 21.16
C GLY A 43 0.54 -0.48 20.52
N SER A 44 0.58 -0.29 19.20
CA SER A 44 1.70 0.31 18.46
C SER A 44 1.20 1.17 17.31
N VAL A 45 2.03 2.12 16.88
CA VAL A 45 1.80 2.89 15.66
C VAL A 45 2.12 2.07 14.41
N GLY A 46 1.66 2.51 13.25
CA GLY A 46 2.08 2.01 11.95
C GLY A 46 0.95 1.45 11.09
N GLY A 47 -0.04 0.79 11.68
CA GLY A 47 -1.07 0.08 10.92
C GLY A 47 -0.45 -0.94 9.97
N MET A 48 -0.82 -0.92 8.69
CA MET A 48 -0.21 -1.81 7.66
C MET A 48 1.25 -1.45 7.32
N THR A 49 1.78 -0.34 7.83
CA THR A 49 3.17 0.09 7.67
C THR A 49 3.90 -0.06 9.01
N SER A 50 3.74 -1.21 9.65
CA SER A 50 4.38 -1.54 10.92
C SER A 50 5.36 -2.71 10.78
N THR A 51 6.37 -2.74 11.65
CA THR A 51 7.35 -3.83 11.75
C THR A 51 7.51 -4.18 13.22
N ASN A 52 7.06 -5.37 13.61
CA ASN A 52 6.98 -5.79 14.99
C ASN A 52 7.51 -7.21 15.21
N ALA A 53 7.90 -7.53 16.45
CA ALA A 53 8.15 -8.90 16.90
C ALA A 53 6.78 -9.54 17.23
N VAL A 54 6.21 -10.25 16.27
CA VAL A 54 4.86 -10.84 16.36
C VAL A 54 4.88 -12.37 16.41
N LEU A 55 6.06 -12.96 16.51
CA LEU A 55 6.29 -14.39 16.62
C LEU A 55 6.86 -14.68 18.02
N ASP A 56 6.08 -15.35 18.86
CA ASP A 56 6.38 -15.51 20.29
C ASP A 56 7.64 -16.34 20.54
N ARG A 57 7.86 -17.38 19.72
CA ARG A 57 9.06 -18.25 19.80
C ARG A 57 10.28 -17.65 19.12
N ALA A 58 10.12 -16.53 18.40
CA ALA A 58 11.17 -15.89 17.63
C ALA A 58 11.20 -14.36 17.87
N PRO A 59 11.32 -13.88 19.12
CA PRO A 59 11.18 -12.46 19.47
C PRO A 59 12.29 -11.57 18.88
N GLY A 60 13.39 -12.15 18.39
CA GLY A 60 14.45 -11.43 17.67
C GLY A 60 14.14 -11.13 16.21
N HIS A 61 13.10 -11.75 15.64
CA HIS A 61 12.68 -11.52 14.26
C HIS A 61 11.66 -10.38 14.17
N ARG A 62 11.90 -9.45 13.26
CA ARG A 62 11.04 -8.28 13.01
C ARG A 62 10.27 -8.47 11.73
N ILE A 63 8.96 -8.54 11.85
CA ILE A 63 8.04 -8.85 10.76
C ILE A 63 7.36 -7.59 10.24
N ASN A 64 7.45 -7.34 8.93
CA ASN A 64 6.64 -6.32 8.26
C ASN A 64 5.21 -6.81 8.15
N GLU A 65 4.30 -6.20 8.91
CA GLU A 65 2.95 -6.74 9.06
C GLU A 65 2.07 -6.57 7.81
N GLY A 66 2.31 -5.58 6.98
CA GLY A 66 1.56 -5.35 5.75
C GLY A 66 2.48 -5.02 4.58
N ALA A 67 2.75 -3.75 4.36
CA ALA A 67 3.52 -3.25 3.22
C ALA A 67 5.02 -3.60 3.30
N MET A 68 5.70 -3.58 2.15
CA MET A 68 7.14 -3.82 2.04
C MET A 68 7.91 -2.69 1.36
N ASP A 69 7.47 -2.24 0.20
CA ASP A 69 8.24 -1.37 -0.67
C ASP A 69 7.79 0.11 -0.58
N SER A 70 8.74 1.03 -0.78
CA SER A 70 8.54 2.48 -0.70
C SER A 70 8.23 3.15 -2.04
N SER A 71 7.90 2.40 -3.10
CA SER A 71 7.77 2.91 -4.48
C SER A 71 6.92 4.19 -4.60
N LEU A 72 5.72 4.20 -4.01
CA LEU A 72 4.83 5.37 -4.02
C LEU A 72 5.34 6.51 -3.12
N TRP A 73 6.01 6.18 -2.02
CA TRP A 73 6.61 7.18 -1.12
C TRP A 73 7.64 8.04 -1.85
N ARG A 74 8.46 7.41 -2.70
CA ARG A 74 9.49 8.07 -3.50
C ARG A 74 8.95 9.06 -4.52
N THR A 75 7.66 8.98 -4.87
CA THR A 75 7.02 9.95 -5.78
C THR A 75 6.65 11.26 -5.07
N THR A 76 6.85 11.37 -3.74
CA THR A 76 6.41 12.49 -2.90
C THR A 76 7.59 13.29 -2.35
N GLN A 77 7.32 14.49 -1.82
CA GLN A 77 8.29 15.34 -1.11
C GLN A 77 8.08 15.28 0.42
N ILE A 78 7.27 14.34 0.93
CA ILE A 78 6.85 14.34 2.35
C ILE A 78 8.03 14.08 3.28
N ALA A 79 8.96 13.20 2.90
CA ALA A 79 10.15 12.92 3.69
C ALA A 79 10.99 14.18 3.93
N ASP A 80 11.21 14.96 2.88
CA ASP A 80 11.98 16.22 2.93
C ASP A 80 11.21 17.33 3.67
N ASP A 81 9.92 17.53 3.36
CA ASP A 81 9.04 18.50 4.01
C ASP A 81 9.01 18.33 5.54
N LEU A 82 9.04 17.08 6.01
CA LEU A 82 9.00 16.73 7.42
C LEU A 82 10.39 16.51 8.02
N ASN A 83 11.47 16.52 7.21
CA ASN A 83 12.83 16.21 7.62
C ASN A 83 12.97 14.85 8.31
N LEU A 84 12.37 13.79 7.72
CA LEU A 84 12.31 12.47 8.38
C LEU A 84 13.69 11.82 8.54
N ALA A 85 14.66 12.16 7.71
CA ALA A 85 16.05 11.73 7.91
C ALA A 85 16.62 12.23 9.25
N GLY A 86 16.25 13.46 9.67
CA GLY A 86 16.59 14.01 10.99
C GLY A 86 15.90 13.27 12.15
N PHE A 87 14.85 12.52 11.87
CA PHE A 87 14.15 11.63 12.80
C PHE A 87 14.56 10.16 12.64
N GLY A 88 15.68 9.88 11.95
CA GLY A 88 16.29 8.56 11.86
C GLY A 88 15.72 7.68 10.75
N LEU A 89 14.93 8.22 9.81
CA LEU A 89 14.50 7.45 8.65
C LEU A 89 15.67 7.24 7.70
N ARG A 90 15.93 5.99 7.36
CA ARG A 90 16.89 5.59 6.32
C ARG A 90 16.20 4.68 5.33
N GLU A 91 16.52 4.85 4.06
CA GLU A 91 15.99 4.03 2.98
C GLU A 91 17.14 3.30 2.27
N LEU A 92 16.95 2.00 2.09
CA LEU A 92 17.83 1.12 1.34
C LEU A 92 17.31 1.06 -0.10
N GLU A 93 18.11 1.47 -1.06
CA GLU A 93 17.76 1.42 -2.47
C GLU A 93 17.94 0.00 -3.01
N ILE A 94 16.99 -0.46 -3.84
CA ILE A 94 16.99 -1.77 -4.46
C ILE A 94 17.25 -1.61 -5.95
N ASP A 95 18.43 -1.99 -6.40
CA ASP A 95 18.80 -1.95 -7.82
C ASP A 95 18.05 -3.01 -8.65
N THR A 96 17.79 -4.17 -8.05
CA THR A 96 17.02 -5.28 -8.65
C THR A 96 15.81 -5.58 -7.77
N PRO A 97 14.68 -4.86 -7.94
CA PRO A 97 13.53 -4.99 -7.04
C PRO A 97 12.74 -6.29 -7.19
N TYR A 98 12.71 -6.88 -8.39
CA TYR A 98 11.90 -8.07 -8.66
C TYR A 98 12.67 -9.08 -9.50
N ALA A 99 12.41 -10.37 -9.26
CA ALA A 99 12.92 -11.47 -10.06
C ALA A 99 11.85 -12.55 -10.24
N PHE A 100 11.78 -13.14 -11.42
CA PHE A 100 11.09 -14.40 -11.67
C PHE A 100 12.12 -15.52 -11.59
N LEU A 101 11.77 -16.59 -10.87
CA LEU A 101 12.56 -17.81 -10.81
C LEU A 101 11.81 -18.92 -11.54
N ASP A 102 12.48 -19.53 -12.51
CA ASP A 102 11.90 -20.60 -13.31
C ASP A 102 12.28 -21.98 -12.74
N ALA A 103 11.43 -22.97 -12.95
CA ALA A 103 11.67 -24.34 -12.55
C ALA A 103 12.89 -24.98 -13.26
N ASP A 104 13.30 -24.41 -14.40
CA ASP A 104 14.51 -24.86 -15.13
C ASP A 104 15.84 -24.34 -14.55
N GLY A 105 15.79 -23.59 -13.45
CA GLY A 105 16.94 -22.95 -12.80
C GLY A 105 17.32 -21.59 -13.40
N SER A 106 16.64 -21.13 -14.45
CA SER A 106 16.85 -19.79 -14.99
C SER A 106 16.12 -18.73 -14.15
N SER A 107 16.55 -17.47 -14.28
CA SER A 107 15.88 -16.33 -13.65
C SER A 107 15.88 -15.12 -14.57
N LEU A 108 14.83 -14.29 -14.45
CA LEU A 108 14.70 -13.00 -15.12
C LEU A 108 14.52 -11.90 -14.07
N CYS A 109 15.34 -10.85 -14.13
CA CYS A 109 15.34 -9.77 -13.17
C CYS A 109 14.83 -8.47 -13.78
N ILE A 110 14.03 -7.74 -13.01
CA ILE A 110 13.73 -6.33 -13.27
C ILE A 110 14.75 -5.48 -12.51
N HIS A 111 15.52 -4.68 -13.23
CA HIS A 111 16.49 -3.74 -12.67
C HIS A 111 15.90 -2.33 -12.66
N ARG A 112 16.46 -1.43 -11.85
CA ARG A 112 16.10 -0.01 -11.87
C ARG A 112 16.33 0.62 -13.26
N ASP A 113 17.43 0.26 -13.92
CA ASP A 113 17.73 0.68 -15.28
C ASP A 113 16.85 -0.11 -16.29
N PRO A 114 16.00 0.58 -17.07
CA PRO A 114 15.14 -0.08 -18.06
C PRO A 114 15.92 -0.73 -19.20
N VAL A 115 17.11 -0.19 -19.58
CA VAL A 115 17.93 -0.79 -20.64
C VAL A 115 18.51 -2.11 -20.15
N ARG A 116 19.06 -2.13 -18.93
CA ARG A 116 19.57 -3.34 -18.30
C ARG A 116 18.48 -4.41 -18.14
N THR A 117 17.24 -4.00 -17.84
CA THR A 117 16.09 -4.90 -17.79
C THR A 117 15.75 -5.46 -19.19
N ALA A 118 15.75 -4.61 -20.20
CA ALA A 118 15.48 -5.04 -21.58
C ALA A 118 16.56 -6.01 -22.11
N ASP A 119 17.82 -5.78 -21.78
CA ASP A 119 18.92 -6.68 -22.11
C ASP A 119 18.78 -8.02 -21.36
N GLU A 120 18.31 -8.00 -20.12
CA GLU A 120 17.99 -9.20 -19.34
C GLU A 120 16.88 -10.03 -20.00
N ILE A 121 15.80 -9.39 -20.48
CA ILE A 121 14.72 -10.03 -21.21
C ILE A 121 15.22 -10.55 -22.57
N ALA A 122 16.07 -9.78 -23.25
CA ALA A 122 16.58 -10.13 -24.57
C ALA A 122 17.47 -11.40 -24.58
N ARG A 123 17.98 -11.83 -23.41
CA ARG A 123 18.67 -13.14 -23.29
C ARG A 123 17.76 -14.30 -23.67
N PHE A 124 16.45 -14.16 -23.44
CA PHE A 124 15.44 -15.18 -23.75
C PHE A 124 14.70 -14.86 -25.05
N ASN A 125 14.33 -13.60 -25.24
CA ASN A 125 13.64 -13.14 -26.46
C ASN A 125 14.02 -11.69 -26.78
N PRO A 126 14.82 -11.46 -27.84
CA PRO A 126 15.21 -10.10 -28.24
C PRO A 126 14.04 -9.20 -28.68
N ALA A 127 12.93 -9.77 -29.15
CA ALA A 127 11.74 -8.99 -29.49
C ALA A 127 11.04 -8.47 -28.24
N ASP A 128 10.94 -9.29 -27.19
CA ASP A 128 10.35 -8.92 -25.91
C ASP A 128 11.17 -7.84 -25.20
N GLY A 129 12.52 -7.89 -25.30
CA GLY A 129 13.38 -6.82 -24.78
C GLY A 129 13.07 -5.46 -25.41
N ARG A 130 12.85 -5.41 -26.74
CA ARG A 130 12.43 -4.17 -27.44
C ARG A 130 11.03 -3.73 -27.03
N ALA A 131 10.07 -4.67 -26.97
CA ALA A 131 8.70 -4.39 -26.55
C ALA A 131 8.65 -3.83 -25.12
N TYR A 132 9.52 -4.32 -24.24
CA TYR A 132 9.64 -3.80 -22.87
C TYR A 132 10.11 -2.34 -22.83
N LEU A 133 11.11 -1.96 -23.62
CA LEU A 133 11.56 -0.57 -23.72
C LEU A 133 10.46 0.35 -24.27
N GLU A 134 9.68 -0.13 -25.25
CA GLU A 134 8.53 0.62 -25.77
C GLU A 134 7.47 0.84 -24.69
N LEU A 135 7.14 -0.21 -23.92
CA LEU A 135 6.25 -0.14 -22.77
C LEU A 135 6.75 0.91 -21.76
N VAL A 136 7.98 0.78 -21.28
CA VAL A 136 8.54 1.71 -20.27
C VAL A 136 8.56 3.15 -20.77
N ASN A 137 8.91 3.38 -22.04
CA ASN A 137 8.88 4.72 -22.63
C ASN A 137 7.47 5.34 -22.64
N ALA A 138 6.43 4.54 -22.94
CA ALA A 138 5.04 4.97 -22.87
C ALA A 138 4.62 5.28 -21.42
N LEU A 139 4.98 4.40 -20.49
CA LEU A 139 4.68 4.58 -19.07
C LEU A 139 5.36 5.82 -18.50
N GLN A 140 6.62 6.10 -18.84
CA GLN A 140 7.30 7.32 -18.42
C GLN A 140 6.61 8.58 -18.93
N ALA A 141 6.06 8.55 -20.15
CA ALA A 141 5.27 9.66 -20.67
C ALA A 141 3.97 9.86 -19.85
N ALA A 142 3.28 8.77 -19.50
CA ALA A 142 2.11 8.81 -18.64
C ALA A 142 2.44 9.35 -17.24
N MET A 143 3.56 8.94 -16.66
CA MET A 143 4.00 9.35 -15.32
C MET A 143 4.27 10.86 -15.20
N ASN A 144 4.63 11.55 -16.27
CA ASN A 144 4.77 13.01 -16.26
C ASN A 144 3.47 13.73 -15.92
N VAL A 145 2.32 13.11 -16.15
CA VAL A 145 0.97 13.63 -15.83
C VAL A 145 0.45 12.99 -14.55
N ALA A 146 0.59 11.68 -14.43
CA ALA A 146 0.00 10.90 -13.35
C ALA A 146 0.59 11.27 -11.98
N VAL A 147 1.91 11.40 -11.84
CA VAL A 147 2.54 11.69 -10.54
C VAL A 147 2.19 13.08 -10.01
N PRO A 148 2.28 14.18 -10.79
CA PRO A 148 1.77 15.46 -10.34
C PRO A 148 0.31 15.41 -9.91
N TYR A 149 -0.55 14.67 -10.65
CA TYR A 149 -1.95 14.51 -10.29
C TYR A 149 -2.13 13.70 -9.00
N MET A 150 -1.43 12.59 -8.83
CA MET A 150 -1.49 11.75 -7.62
C MET A 150 -1.10 12.54 -6.35
N ASN A 151 -0.21 13.50 -6.45
CA ASN A 151 0.27 14.33 -5.33
C ASN A 151 -0.61 15.57 -5.05
N THR A 152 -1.82 15.66 -5.62
CA THR A 152 -2.73 16.80 -5.44
C THR A 152 -4.08 16.39 -4.87
N ASN A 153 -4.92 17.39 -4.58
CA ASN A 153 -6.33 17.16 -4.31
C ASN A 153 -7.05 16.88 -5.64
N PRO A 154 -7.70 15.71 -5.81
CA PRO A 154 -8.24 15.30 -7.11
C PRO A 154 -9.40 16.17 -7.64
N VAL A 155 -10.11 16.89 -6.77
CA VAL A 155 -11.18 17.83 -7.16
C VAL A 155 -10.68 19.27 -7.33
N ARG A 156 -9.42 19.54 -6.96
CA ARG A 156 -8.74 20.84 -7.11
C ARG A 156 -7.26 20.61 -7.47
N PRO A 157 -6.99 19.96 -8.61
CA PRO A 157 -5.62 19.63 -9.00
C PRO A 157 -4.82 20.89 -9.32
N ARG A 158 -3.51 20.80 -9.23
CA ARG A 158 -2.59 21.83 -9.71
C ARG A 158 -2.48 21.73 -11.23
N ILE A 159 -3.38 22.41 -11.92
CA ILE A 159 -3.51 22.34 -13.39
C ILE A 159 -2.20 22.70 -14.09
N GLY A 160 -1.41 23.65 -13.55
CA GLY A 160 -0.11 24.04 -14.12
C GLY A 160 0.89 22.89 -14.17
N ASP A 161 1.01 22.10 -13.11
CA ASP A 161 1.95 20.98 -13.03
C ASP A 161 1.53 19.84 -13.99
N ILE A 162 0.22 19.60 -14.07
CA ILE A 162 -0.36 18.60 -14.98
C ILE A 162 -0.16 19.02 -16.44
N ALA A 163 -0.43 20.29 -16.75
CA ALA A 163 -0.22 20.84 -18.09
C ALA A 163 1.26 20.81 -18.51
N ALA A 164 2.17 21.13 -17.60
CA ALA A 164 3.61 21.04 -17.88
C ALA A 164 4.03 19.58 -18.18
N GLY A 165 3.49 18.61 -17.42
CA GLY A 165 3.70 17.19 -17.70
C GLY A 165 3.14 16.77 -19.05
N ALA A 166 1.93 17.20 -19.39
CA ALA A 166 1.31 16.92 -20.70
C ALA A 166 2.12 17.50 -21.87
N VAL A 167 2.60 18.74 -21.75
CA VAL A 167 3.48 19.37 -22.76
C VAL A 167 4.78 18.59 -22.93
N LYS A 168 5.39 18.15 -21.81
CA LYS A 168 6.60 17.31 -21.84
C LYS A 168 6.35 16.00 -22.58
N SER A 169 5.22 15.34 -22.33
CA SER A 169 4.84 14.09 -22.98
C SER A 169 4.52 14.29 -24.47
N ALA A 170 3.85 15.38 -24.83
CA ALA A 170 3.48 15.71 -26.21
C ALA A 170 4.68 15.98 -27.14
N ARG A 171 5.87 16.25 -26.60
CA ARG A 171 7.12 16.36 -27.37
C ARG A 171 7.53 15.04 -28.05
N HIS A 172 6.97 13.93 -27.58
CA HIS A 172 7.23 12.59 -28.08
C HIS A 172 5.92 11.85 -28.42
N PRO A 173 5.15 12.30 -29.46
CA PRO A 173 3.79 11.81 -29.71
C PRO A 173 3.72 10.30 -29.98
N ARG A 174 4.78 9.71 -30.53
CA ARG A 174 4.86 8.25 -30.73
C ARG A 174 4.80 7.43 -29.44
N ARG A 175 5.18 8.04 -28.31
CA ARG A 175 5.09 7.40 -26.97
C ARG A 175 3.68 7.42 -26.39
N LEU A 176 2.77 8.19 -26.98
CA LEU A 176 1.38 8.34 -26.51
C LEU A 176 0.44 7.29 -27.13
N GLY A 177 0.82 6.68 -28.28
CA GLY A 177 0.00 5.68 -28.96
C GLY A 177 -0.44 4.54 -28.03
N PRO A 178 0.49 3.90 -27.29
CA PRO A 178 0.14 2.80 -26.38
C PRO A 178 -0.76 3.21 -25.20
N LEU A 179 -0.87 4.50 -24.87
CA LEU A 179 -1.66 4.94 -23.70
C LEU A 179 -3.16 4.70 -23.85
N ALA A 180 -3.68 4.72 -25.08
CA ALA A 180 -5.09 4.42 -25.31
C ALA A 180 -5.43 2.97 -24.94
N GLU A 181 -4.50 2.05 -25.19
CA GLU A 181 -4.68 0.63 -24.85
C GLU A 181 -4.63 0.39 -23.35
N PHE A 182 -3.82 1.14 -22.57
CA PHE A 182 -3.82 1.03 -21.10
C PHE A 182 -5.17 1.34 -20.48
N ILE A 183 -6.01 2.09 -21.17
CA ILE A 183 -7.35 2.47 -20.68
C ILE A 183 -8.41 1.47 -21.13
N SER A 184 -8.20 0.78 -22.26
CA SER A 184 -9.21 -0.08 -22.88
C SER A 184 -8.91 -1.57 -22.73
N ALA A 185 -7.65 -2.00 -22.90
CA ALA A 185 -7.28 -3.40 -22.83
C ALA A 185 -7.28 -3.93 -21.39
N SER A 186 -7.50 -5.23 -21.27
CA SER A 186 -7.19 -5.94 -20.04
C SER A 186 -5.67 -6.06 -19.86
N GLN A 187 -5.20 -6.22 -18.62
CA GLN A 187 -3.78 -6.46 -18.34
C GLN A 187 -3.32 -7.73 -19.06
N ALA A 188 -4.14 -8.79 -19.05
CA ALA A 188 -3.84 -10.06 -19.69
C ALA A 188 -3.69 -9.90 -21.21
N GLU A 189 -4.65 -9.25 -21.87
CA GLU A 189 -4.60 -8.97 -23.31
C GLU A 189 -3.35 -8.19 -23.69
N TYR A 190 -3.05 -7.11 -22.94
CA TYR A 190 -1.88 -6.28 -23.19
C TYR A 190 -0.56 -7.06 -23.09
N ILE A 191 -0.44 -7.93 -22.07
CA ILE A 191 0.74 -8.76 -21.86
C ILE A 191 0.84 -9.82 -22.95
N ASP A 192 -0.24 -10.57 -23.19
CA ASP A 192 -0.22 -11.75 -24.08
C ASP A 192 0.01 -11.39 -25.53
N THR A 193 -0.50 -10.25 -25.99
CA THR A 193 -0.33 -9.78 -27.36
C THR A 193 1.05 -9.18 -27.67
N ARG A 194 1.82 -8.77 -26.64
CA ARG A 194 3.10 -8.06 -26.82
C ARG A 194 4.33 -8.84 -26.41
N PHE A 195 4.17 -9.81 -25.53
CA PHE A 195 5.29 -10.60 -25.01
C PHE A 195 5.08 -12.08 -25.30
N SER A 196 6.16 -12.76 -25.62
CA SER A 196 6.15 -14.19 -25.95
C SER A 196 6.82 -15.04 -24.87
N ASP A 197 7.85 -14.53 -24.21
CA ASP A 197 8.54 -15.27 -23.15
C ASP A 197 7.71 -15.28 -21.85
N HIS A 198 7.51 -16.47 -21.30
CA HIS A 198 6.66 -16.68 -20.12
C HIS A 198 7.19 -15.98 -18.85
N ARG A 199 8.51 -15.76 -18.73
CA ARG A 199 9.12 -15.15 -17.53
C ARG A 199 8.74 -13.68 -17.40
N ILE A 200 8.84 -12.92 -18.52
CA ILE A 200 8.42 -11.52 -18.50
C ILE A 200 6.91 -11.39 -18.36
N LYS A 201 6.11 -12.26 -18.99
CA LYS A 201 4.67 -12.29 -18.80
C LYS A 201 4.32 -12.49 -17.31
N ALA A 202 4.97 -13.44 -16.63
CA ALA A 202 4.76 -13.71 -15.22
C ALA A 202 5.04 -12.47 -14.33
N LEU A 203 6.17 -11.79 -14.54
CA LEU A 203 6.53 -10.57 -13.81
C LEU A 203 5.53 -9.44 -14.04
N LEU A 204 5.11 -9.23 -15.30
CA LEU A 204 4.13 -8.20 -15.65
C LEU A 204 2.75 -8.48 -15.05
N ALA A 205 2.41 -9.74 -14.80
CA ALA A 205 1.16 -10.14 -14.14
C ALA A 205 1.23 -10.05 -12.61
N ALA A 206 2.35 -10.51 -12.02
CA ALA A 206 2.49 -10.69 -10.57
C ALA A 206 2.64 -9.38 -9.79
N ILE A 207 3.41 -8.42 -10.32
CA ILE A 207 3.79 -7.23 -9.54
C ILE A 207 2.61 -6.29 -9.34
N PRO A 208 1.83 -5.91 -10.37
CA PRO A 208 0.68 -5.02 -10.19
C PRO A 208 -0.63 -5.82 -10.02
N CYS A 209 -0.74 -6.69 -9.03
CA CYS A 209 -1.93 -7.52 -8.77
C CYS A 209 -3.10 -6.75 -8.11
N PHE A 210 -3.47 -5.58 -8.66
CA PHE A 210 -4.46 -4.69 -8.05
C PHE A 210 -5.89 -4.87 -8.56
N ALA A 211 -6.07 -5.49 -9.73
CA ALA A 211 -7.36 -5.66 -10.37
C ALA A 211 -7.41 -7.00 -11.12
N PRO A 212 -8.61 -7.53 -11.44
CA PRO A 212 -8.74 -8.76 -12.21
C PRO A 212 -8.04 -8.64 -13.57
N ILE A 213 -7.04 -9.49 -13.77
CA ILE A 213 -6.10 -9.38 -14.91
C ILE A 213 -6.79 -9.45 -16.27
N SER A 214 -7.93 -10.14 -16.36
CA SER A 214 -8.69 -10.37 -17.59
C SER A 214 -9.83 -9.37 -17.84
N GLU A 215 -10.06 -8.41 -16.92
CA GLU A 215 -11.09 -7.40 -17.10
C GLU A 215 -10.59 -6.22 -17.96
N ASP A 216 -11.42 -5.75 -18.88
CA ASP A 216 -11.14 -4.60 -19.71
C ASP A 216 -10.78 -3.36 -18.89
N GLY A 217 -9.85 -2.57 -19.40
CA GLY A 217 -9.40 -1.35 -18.75
C GLY A 217 -8.52 -1.56 -17.53
N THR A 218 -7.93 -2.76 -17.33
CA THR A 218 -7.01 -3.04 -16.22
C THR A 218 -5.54 -2.89 -16.58
N ALA A 219 -5.17 -2.77 -17.86
CA ALA A 219 -3.78 -2.62 -18.27
C ALA A 219 -3.07 -1.37 -17.67
N TRP A 220 -3.82 -0.37 -17.17
CA TRP A 220 -3.26 0.80 -16.48
C TRP A 220 -2.39 0.43 -15.27
N VAL A 221 -2.61 -0.73 -14.65
CA VAL A 221 -1.81 -1.19 -13.49
C VAL A 221 -0.33 -1.32 -13.83
N LEU A 222 0.01 -1.54 -15.11
CA LEU A 222 1.39 -1.60 -15.61
C LEU A 222 2.16 -0.27 -15.39
N ILE A 223 1.47 0.83 -15.06
CA ILE A 223 2.10 2.11 -14.69
C ILE A 223 3.10 1.95 -13.53
N TYR A 224 2.95 0.91 -12.73
CA TYR A 224 3.86 0.56 -11.65
C TYR A 224 5.30 0.35 -12.17
N PHE A 225 5.48 -0.25 -13.34
CA PHE A 225 6.80 -0.39 -13.97
C PHE A 225 7.41 0.97 -14.36
N GLY A 226 6.57 1.92 -14.75
CA GLY A 226 7.00 3.30 -14.96
C GLY A 226 7.57 3.94 -13.69
N MET A 227 6.97 3.67 -12.52
CA MET A 227 7.48 4.14 -11.21
C MET A 227 8.81 3.46 -10.86
N ILE A 228 8.92 2.14 -11.02
CA ILE A 228 10.15 1.38 -10.76
C ILE A 228 11.35 2.03 -11.48
N HIS A 229 11.22 2.30 -12.76
CA HIS A 229 12.32 2.82 -13.56
C HIS A 229 12.57 4.32 -13.38
N ARG A 230 11.56 5.10 -13.05
CA ARG A 230 11.71 6.55 -12.86
C ARG A 230 12.17 6.90 -11.45
N ASP A 231 11.48 6.38 -10.44
CA ASP A 231 11.66 6.77 -9.04
C ASP A 231 12.47 5.71 -8.25
N GLY A 232 12.54 4.49 -8.79
CA GLY A 232 13.15 3.34 -8.13
C GLY A 232 12.24 2.70 -7.08
N VAL A 233 12.74 1.63 -6.48
CA VAL A 233 12.14 0.95 -5.34
C VAL A 233 13.11 0.99 -4.18
N GLY A 234 12.61 1.16 -2.97
CA GLY A 234 13.40 1.09 -1.75
C GLY A 234 12.68 0.34 -0.65
N ARG A 235 13.44 0.00 0.39
CA ARG A 235 12.94 -0.49 1.67
C ARG A 235 13.51 0.33 2.79
N PHE A 236 12.78 0.50 3.86
CA PHE A 236 13.30 1.24 5.02
C PHE A 236 14.16 0.32 5.89
N GLU A 237 15.33 0.80 6.32
CA GLU A 237 16.20 0.12 7.28
C GLU A 237 15.44 -0.04 8.61
N GLY A 238 15.35 -1.25 9.14
CA GLY A 238 14.50 -1.60 10.28
C GLY A 238 13.09 -2.03 9.91
N GLY A 239 12.81 -2.19 8.60
CA GLY A 239 11.50 -2.53 8.04
C GLY A 239 10.60 -1.31 7.84
N THR A 240 9.39 -1.54 7.35
CA THR A 240 8.44 -0.45 7.02
C THR A 240 7.99 0.35 8.24
N GLY A 241 8.04 -0.24 9.43
CA GLY A 241 7.78 0.43 10.70
C GLY A 241 8.71 1.61 10.98
N ALA A 242 9.94 1.58 10.45
CA ALA A 242 10.89 2.69 10.61
C ALA A 242 10.35 4.02 10.07
N LEU A 243 9.54 3.98 9.00
CA LEU A 243 8.86 5.18 8.47
C LEU A 243 7.84 5.73 9.48
N THR A 244 7.00 4.88 10.03
CA THR A 244 5.95 5.32 10.97
C THR A 244 6.53 5.73 12.31
N ASP A 245 7.62 5.11 12.75
CA ASP A 245 8.38 5.54 13.92
C ASP A 245 9.03 6.91 13.72
N ALA A 246 9.60 7.19 12.54
CA ALA A 246 10.15 8.51 12.22
C ALA A 246 9.05 9.58 12.14
N LEU A 247 7.91 9.27 11.54
CA LEU A 247 6.73 10.14 11.53
C LEU A 247 6.19 10.40 12.94
N ALA A 248 6.12 9.38 13.79
CA ALA A 248 5.68 9.53 15.19
C ALA A 248 6.65 10.42 15.99
N ARG A 249 7.97 10.24 15.81
CA ARG A 249 8.98 11.14 16.43
C ARG A 249 8.85 12.57 15.91
N CYS A 250 8.66 12.77 14.62
CA CYS A 250 8.41 14.09 14.03
C CYS A 250 7.15 14.74 14.59
N PHE A 251 6.07 13.99 14.72
CA PHE A 251 4.80 14.44 15.29
C PHE A 251 4.94 14.84 16.77
N ALA A 252 5.59 13.99 17.57
CA ALA A 252 5.84 14.27 19.00
C ALA A 252 6.75 15.51 19.18
N ALA A 253 7.80 15.67 18.36
CA ALA A 253 8.67 16.83 18.39
C ALA A 253 7.95 18.14 18.04
N ALA A 254 6.85 18.07 17.29
CA ALA A 254 5.96 19.19 17.00
C ALA A 254 4.87 19.41 18.08
N GLY A 255 4.91 18.69 19.22
CA GLY A 255 3.96 18.81 20.32
C GLY A 255 2.70 17.94 20.16
N GLY A 256 2.66 17.04 19.19
CA GLY A 256 1.56 16.10 18.99
C GLY A 256 1.53 14.98 20.04
N GLN A 257 0.35 14.45 20.32
CA GLN A 257 0.14 13.37 21.29
C GLN A 257 -0.47 12.15 20.62
N ILE A 258 0.01 10.95 20.97
CA ILE A 258 -0.55 9.67 20.49
C ILE A 258 -1.11 8.92 21.70
N ARG A 259 -2.34 8.46 21.58
CA ARG A 259 -3.00 7.56 22.52
C ARG A 259 -3.23 6.22 21.85
N LEU A 260 -2.51 5.21 22.30
CA LEU A 260 -2.65 3.82 21.86
C LEU A 260 -3.75 3.11 22.65
N ASN A 261 -4.17 1.93 22.20
CA ASN A 261 -5.22 1.11 22.80
C ASN A 261 -6.53 1.89 23.00
N ALA A 262 -6.88 2.73 22.03
CA ALA A 262 -8.04 3.61 22.06
C ALA A 262 -8.92 3.41 20.81
N PRO A 263 -9.58 2.24 20.68
CA PRO A 263 -10.43 1.95 19.53
C PRO A 263 -11.65 2.87 19.50
N VAL A 264 -11.91 3.47 18.33
CA VAL A 264 -13.04 4.36 18.08
C VAL A 264 -14.22 3.55 17.56
N GLY A 265 -15.41 3.77 18.18
CA GLY A 265 -16.69 3.17 17.80
C GLY A 265 -17.67 4.15 17.14
N GLY A 266 -17.40 5.47 17.11
CA GLY A 266 -18.31 6.43 16.51
C GLY A 266 -17.85 7.87 16.52
N VAL A 267 -18.52 8.71 15.76
CA VAL A 267 -18.31 10.16 15.69
C VAL A 267 -19.30 10.86 16.63
N VAL A 268 -18.81 11.78 17.44
CA VAL A 268 -19.67 12.61 18.31
C VAL A 268 -20.14 13.83 17.53
N MET A 269 -21.47 13.97 17.42
CA MET A 269 -22.12 15.05 16.68
C MET A 269 -22.70 16.11 17.61
N GLN A 270 -22.68 17.36 17.17
CA GLN A 270 -23.42 18.46 17.76
C GLN A 270 -24.14 19.22 16.64
N GLY A 271 -25.45 18.97 16.47
CA GLY A 271 -26.16 19.35 15.26
C GLY A 271 -25.50 18.70 14.02
N ASP A 272 -25.26 19.46 12.99
CA ASP A 272 -24.66 18.99 11.73
C ASP A 272 -23.13 18.95 11.75
N ARG A 273 -22.52 19.09 12.96
CA ARG A 273 -21.07 19.19 13.11
C ARG A 273 -20.51 18.03 13.90
N ALA A 274 -19.41 17.43 13.40
CA ALA A 274 -18.56 16.53 14.19
C ALA A 274 -17.72 17.33 15.20
N VAL A 275 -17.80 16.95 16.48
CA VAL A 275 -17.13 17.64 17.58
C VAL A 275 -16.22 16.71 18.39
N GLY A 276 -15.97 15.50 17.90
CA GLY A 276 -15.12 14.52 18.54
C GLY A 276 -15.43 13.10 18.10
N VAL A 277 -14.89 12.14 18.83
CA VAL A 277 -15.17 10.72 18.67
C VAL A 277 -15.55 10.08 19.99
N ARG A 278 -16.29 8.96 19.92
CA ARG A 278 -16.56 8.08 21.03
C ARG A 278 -15.72 6.82 20.86
N LEU A 279 -14.94 6.49 21.88
CA LEU A 279 -14.22 5.24 21.97
C LEU A 279 -15.19 4.07 22.22
N GLU A 280 -14.79 2.85 21.92
CA GLU A 280 -15.56 1.64 22.25
C GLU A 280 -15.77 1.47 23.76
N SER A 281 -14.90 2.07 24.58
CA SER A 281 -15.06 2.15 26.05
C SER A 281 -16.20 3.06 26.51
N GLY A 282 -16.81 3.84 25.58
CA GLY A 282 -17.82 4.86 25.89
C GLY A 282 -17.25 6.25 26.17
N GLU A 283 -15.94 6.41 26.35
CA GLU A 283 -15.29 7.72 26.54
C GLU A 283 -15.42 8.60 25.30
N GLU A 284 -15.74 9.88 25.48
CA GLU A 284 -15.75 10.86 24.41
C GLU A 284 -14.52 11.76 24.46
N ILE A 285 -13.86 11.92 23.31
CA ILE A 285 -12.75 12.85 23.11
C ILE A 285 -13.21 13.94 22.16
N ARG A 286 -13.24 15.19 22.64
CA ARG A 286 -13.72 16.35 21.89
C ARG A 286 -12.59 17.10 21.20
N ALA A 287 -12.88 17.61 19.98
CA ALA A 287 -11.97 18.41 19.18
C ALA A 287 -12.72 19.35 18.22
N GLY A 288 -12.03 20.39 17.78
CA GLY A 288 -12.55 21.33 16.79
C GLY A 288 -12.75 20.71 15.38
N ALA A 289 -11.99 19.66 15.05
CA ALA A 289 -12.12 18.88 13.82
C ALA A 289 -11.68 17.44 14.06
N VAL A 290 -12.25 16.50 13.28
CA VAL A 290 -11.93 15.07 13.29
C VAL A 290 -11.41 14.68 11.89
N VAL A 291 -10.25 14.02 11.86
CA VAL A 291 -9.69 13.39 10.65
C VAL A 291 -9.68 11.88 10.86
N THR A 292 -10.25 11.11 9.94
CA THR A 292 -10.26 9.65 10.03
C THR A 292 -9.42 9.04 8.91
N THR A 293 -8.63 8.01 9.23
CA THR A 293 -7.88 7.23 8.26
C THR A 293 -8.48 5.84 8.01
N ASN A 294 -9.58 5.55 8.66
CA ASN A 294 -10.33 4.31 8.56
C ASN A 294 -11.08 4.20 7.22
N ASN A 295 -11.63 3.03 6.95
CA ASN A 295 -12.46 2.81 5.77
C ASN A 295 -13.63 3.82 5.72
N ALA A 296 -13.82 4.48 4.56
CA ALA A 296 -14.84 5.50 4.40
C ALA A 296 -16.27 4.96 4.56
N LYS A 297 -16.52 3.70 4.19
CA LYS A 297 -17.83 3.05 4.37
C LYS A 297 -18.16 2.87 5.84
N THR A 298 -17.18 2.40 6.65
CA THR A 298 -17.32 2.32 8.12
C THR A 298 -17.55 3.69 8.74
N VAL A 299 -16.70 4.68 8.40
CA VAL A 299 -16.80 6.02 9.01
C VAL A 299 -18.14 6.70 8.69
N LEU A 300 -18.58 6.64 7.45
CA LEU A 300 -19.77 7.37 6.98
C LEU A 300 -21.05 6.55 7.11
N GLY A 301 -20.97 5.23 7.09
CA GLY A 301 -22.15 4.35 7.16
C GLY A 301 -22.44 3.78 8.55
N GLU A 302 -21.41 3.68 9.43
CA GLU A 302 -21.57 3.02 10.73
C GLU A 302 -21.32 3.97 11.91
N TRP A 303 -20.36 4.92 11.80
CA TRP A 303 -19.96 5.78 12.91
C TRP A 303 -20.79 7.07 12.99
N LEU A 304 -21.51 7.43 11.93
CA LEU A 304 -22.41 8.57 11.94
C LEU A 304 -23.84 8.12 12.31
N PRO A 305 -24.59 8.96 13.04
CA PRO A 305 -26.00 8.69 13.28
C PRO A 305 -26.82 8.79 11.97
N ASP A 306 -27.94 8.10 11.94
CA ASP A 306 -28.88 8.17 10.83
C ASP A 306 -29.29 9.62 10.52
N GLY A 307 -29.37 9.97 9.25
CA GLY A 307 -29.72 11.30 8.78
C GLY A 307 -28.59 12.34 8.86
N ALA A 308 -27.39 11.98 9.35
CA ALA A 308 -26.24 12.91 9.37
C ALA A 308 -25.68 13.23 7.97
N LEU A 309 -25.93 12.36 7.00
CA LEU A 309 -25.55 12.56 5.61
C LEU A 309 -26.78 12.93 4.76
N PRO A 310 -26.62 13.79 3.74
CA PRO A 310 -27.64 13.93 2.70
C PRO A 310 -27.94 12.56 2.03
N ASP A 311 -29.21 12.24 1.78
CA ASP A 311 -29.66 10.94 1.26
C ASP A 311 -28.83 10.46 0.07
N ARG A 312 -28.60 11.34 -0.93
CA ARG A 312 -27.79 11.03 -2.12
C ARG A 312 -26.33 10.61 -1.80
N ILE A 313 -25.79 11.04 -0.67
CA ILE A 313 -24.44 10.66 -0.23
C ILE A 313 -24.53 9.37 0.57
N ALA A 314 -25.51 9.22 1.45
CA ALA A 314 -25.76 7.98 2.19
C ALA A 314 -25.93 6.79 1.24
N ASP A 315 -26.75 6.93 0.19
CA ASP A 315 -26.88 5.92 -0.86
C ASP A 315 -25.54 5.57 -1.50
N ARG A 316 -24.71 6.56 -1.84
CA ARG A 316 -23.39 6.30 -2.45
C ARG A 316 -22.43 5.59 -1.52
N VAL A 317 -22.50 5.85 -0.23
CA VAL A 317 -21.65 5.18 0.78
C VAL A 317 -21.95 3.69 0.83
N GLN A 318 -23.23 3.29 0.73
CA GLN A 318 -23.63 1.88 0.70
C GLN A 318 -22.98 1.13 -0.48
N TYR A 319 -22.85 1.79 -1.63
CA TYR A 319 -22.25 1.24 -2.86
C TYR A 319 -20.73 1.43 -2.97
N ILE A 320 -20.03 1.81 -1.89
CA ILE A 320 -18.56 1.78 -1.88
C ILE A 320 -18.12 0.30 -1.91
N PRO A 321 -17.43 -0.15 -2.97
CA PRO A 321 -17.03 -1.54 -3.08
C PRO A 321 -15.82 -1.83 -2.21
N THR A 322 -15.87 -2.96 -1.49
CA THR A 322 -14.78 -3.45 -0.62
C THR A 322 -14.31 -4.86 -1.00
N CYS A 323 -15.13 -5.61 -1.73
CA CYS A 323 -14.81 -6.98 -2.18
C CYS A 323 -15.53 -7.36 -3.48
N SER A 324 -15.68 -6.43 -4.45
CA SER A 324 -16.45 -6.69 -5.69
C SER A 324 -15.88 -7.83 -6.53
N THR A 325 -14.61 -8.17 -6.36
CA THR A 325 -13.92 -9.24 -7.08
C THR A 325 -13.81 -10.54 -6.26
N ASN A 326 -14.37 -10.58 -5.06
CA ASN A 326 -14.15 -11.65 -4.07
C ASN A 326 -12.66 -11.97 -3.82
N ALA A 327 -11.76 -11.03 -4.05
CA ALA A 327 -10.33 -11.21 -3.87
C ALA A 327 -9.78 -10.23 -2.84
N SER A 328 -8.95 -10.75 -1.94
CA SER A 328 -8.24 -10.00 -0.93
C SER A 328 -6.89 -10.64 -0.63
N SER A 329 -6.24 -10.22 0.44
CA SER A 329 -4.88 -10.63 0.76
C SER A 329 -4.82 -11.87 1.64
N PHE A 330 -3.84 -12.72 1.35
CA PHE A 330 -3.39 -13.82 2.20
C PHE A 330 -1.89 -13.66 2.45
N LYS A 331 -1.45 -13.87 3.67
CA LYS A 331 -0.08 -13.58 4.07
C LYS A 331 0.52 -14.69 4.92
N ILE A 332 1.82 -14.95 4.70
CA ILE A 332 2.61 -15.84 5.55
C ILE A 332 3.88 -15.10 5.97
N ASP A 333 4.16 -15.11 7.27
CA ASP A 333 5.42 -14.65 7.85
C ASP A 333 6.09 -15.83 8.54
N ILE A 334 7.42 -15.97 8.36
CA ILE A 334 8.17 -17.03 9.01
C ILE A 334 9.47 -16.47 9.61
N ALA A 335 9.77 -16.88 10.83
CA ALA A 335 11.10 -16.76 11.40
C ALA A 335 11.89 -18.02 11.06
N LEU A 336 13.06 -17.85 10.46
CA LEU A 336 13.96 -18.94 10.08
C LEU A 336 15.18 -18.97 11.01
N GLY A 337 15.49 -20.13 11.58
CA GLY A 337 16.64 -20.36 12.47
C GLY A 337 17.99 -20.43 11.77
N GLY A 338 18.04 -20.14 10.49
CA GLY A 338 19.24 -20.13 9.66
C GLY A 338 19.02 -19.29 8.42
N ARG A 339 20.02 -19.30 7.54
CA ARG A 339 19.99 -18.56 6.28
C ARG A 339 19.35 -19.39 5.18
N ALA A 340 18.28 -18.88 4.59
CA ALA A 340 17.65 -19.46 3.41
C ALA A 340 18.49 -19.17 2.15
N GLU A 341 18.62 -20.13 1.26
CA GLU A 341 19.44 -20.01 0.05
C GLU A 341 18.57 -20.22 -1.21
N LEU A 342 19.10 -19.80 -2.36
CA LEU A 342 18.49 -20.01 -3.68
C LEU A 342 19.49 -20.75 -4.58
N SER A 343 19.99 -21.89 -4.11
CA SER A 343 21.16 -22.60 -4.67
C SER A 343 21.01 -22.91 -6.16
N ALA A 344 19.82 -23.30 -6.61
CA ALA A 344 19.56 -23.62 -8.00
C ALA A 344 19.66 -22.39 -8.95
N HIS A 345 19.42 -21.19 -8.45
CA HIS A 345 19.32 -19.96 -9.28
C HIS A 345 20.48 -18.99 -9.03
N GLN A 346 21.12 -19.04 -7.85
CA GLN A 346 22.11 -18.05 -7.41
C GLN A 346 23.53 -18.33 -7.94
N ALA A 347 23.87 -19.58 -8.26
CA ALA A 347 25.24 -19.96 -8.59
C ALA A 347 25.83 -19.09 -9.72
N ASN A 348 26.79 -18.22 -9.36
CA ASN A 348 27.44 -17.27 -10.26
C ASN A 348 26.49 -16.38 -11.08
N ARG A 349 25.30 -16.09 -10.57
CA ARG A 349 24.31 -15.28 -11.26
C ARG A 349 24.85 -13.87 -11.53
N ARG A 350 24.93 -13.53 -12.80
CA ARG A 350 25.29 -12.20 -13.28
C ARG A 350 24.25 -11.73 -14.29
N ASP A 351 24.02 -10.44 -14.34
CA ASP A 351 23.21 -9.83 -15.39
C ASP A 351 23.96 -9.75 -16.74
N PRO A 352 23.31 -9.29 -17.83
CA PRO A 352 23.94 -9.10 -19.13
C PRO A 352 25.15 -8.16 -19.13
N HIS A 353 25.22 -7.25 -18.16
CA HIS A 353 26.32 -6.30 -17.99
C HIS A 353 27.41 -6.83 -17.03
N HIS A 354 27.40 -8.14 -16.77
CA HIS A 354 28.34 -8.86 -15.89
C HIS A 354 28.34 -8.40 -14.43
N GLN A 355 27.30 -7.67 -13.97
CA GLN A 355 27.17 -7.31 -12.58
C GLN A 355 26.63 -8.50 -11.77
N PRO A 356 27.14 -8.74 -10.55
CA PRO A 356 26.61 -9.80 -9.68
C PRO A 356 25.17 -9.44 -9.26
N VAL A 357 24.30 -10.45 -9.27
CA VAL A 357 22.90 -10.31 -8.79
C VAL A 357 22.74 -11.23 -7.58
N ASP A 358 22.37 -10.66 -6.45
CA ASP A 358 21.98 -11.39 -5.24
C ASP A 358 20.45 -11.59 -5.24
N LEU A 359 20.01 -12.80 -5.54
CA LEU A 359 18.58 -13.15 -5.65
C LEU A 359 17.86 -13.23 -4.30
N ARG A 360 18.56 -13.06 -3.18
CA ARG A 360 17.92 -12.95 -1.86
C ARG A 360 17.35 -11.55 -1.60
N ARG A 361 17.71 -10.55 -2.42
CA ARG A 361 17.30 -9.14 -2.24
C ARG A 361 15.97 -8.78 -2.92
N PRO A 362 15.72 -9.21 -4.19
CA PRO A 362 14.47 -8.88 -4.87
C PRO A 362 13.27 -9.55 -4.22
N ALA A 363 12.11 -9.04 -4.55
CA ALA A 363 10.86 -9.76 -4.40
C ALA A 363 10.75 -10.82 -5.51
N LEU A 364 10.41 -12.04 -5.14
CA LEU A 364 10.43 -13.21 -6.02
C LEU A 364 9.02 -13.52 -6.51
N CYS A 365 8.85 -13.61 -7.82
CA CYS A 365 7.69 -14.17 -8.49
C CYS A 365 8.00 -15.63 -8.82
N LEU A 366 7.17 -16.54 -8.33
CA LEU A 366 7.36 -17.99 -8.42
C LEU A 366 6.21 -18.70 -9.15
N THR A 367 5.29 -17.93 -9.73
CA THR A 367 4.09 -18.42 -10.43
C THR A 367 4.01 -17.83 -11.83
N THR A 368 3.38 -18.53 -12.73
CA THR A 368 3.31 -18.18 -14.16
C THR A 368 2.21 -17.14 -14.44
N PHE A 369 2.19 -16.59 -15.64
CA PHE A 369 1.11 -15.73 -16.13
C PHE A 369 -0.24 -16.46 -16.09
N ASP A 370 -0.29 -17.72 -16.53
CA ASP A 370 -1.51 -18.52 -16.56
C ASP A 370 -2.03 -18.81 -15.16
N ASP A 371 -1.13 -19.01 -14.17
CA ASP A 371 -1.52 -19.13 -12.76
C ASP A 371 -2.22 -17.86 -12.25
N HIS A 372 -1.75 -16.68 -12.66
CA HIS A 372 -2.39 -15.40 -12.28
C HIS A 372 -3.78 -15.24 -12.91
N VAL A 373 -3.95 -15.63 -14.16
CA VAL A 373 -5.27 -15.64 -14.83
C VAL A 373 -6.21 -16.62 -14.12
N ALA A 374 -5.74 -17.84 -13.86
CA ALA A 374 -6.52 -18.87 -13.18
C ALA A 374 -6.90 -18.47 -11.74
N ALA A 375 -6.00 -17.78 -11.02
CA ALA A 375 -6.23 -17.35 -9.65
C ALA A 375 -7.42 -16.38 -9.53
N TRP A 376 -7.54 -15.40 -10.41
CA TRP A 376 -8.69 -14.49 -10.43
C TRP A 376 -10.01 -15.22 -10.69
N HIS A 377 -10.00 -16.17 -11.62
CA HIS A 377 -11.18 -17.00 -11.89
C HIS A 377 -11.54 -17.90 -10.71
N ALA A 378 -10.56 -18.47 -10.02
CA ALA A 378 -10.80 -19.27 -8.83
C ALA A 378 -11.43 -18.43 -7.70
N CYS A 379 -10.87 -17.26 -7.41
CA CYS A 379 -11.42 -16.34 -6.40
C CYS A 379 -12.87 -15.95 -6.71
N ALA A 380 -13.19 -15.66 -7.96
CA ALA A 380 -14.56 -15.32 -8.36
C ALA A 380 -15.57 -16.46 -8.05
N ARG A 381 -15.10 -17.72 -8.03
CA ARG A 381 -15.92 -18.89 -7.65
C ARG A 381 -15.86 -19.22 -6.14
N GLY A 382 -15.10 -18.46 -5.35
CA GLY A 382 -14.86 -18.74 -3.93
C GLY A 382 -13.88 -19.89 -3.69
N GLU A 383 -13.07 -20.24 -4.68
CA GLU A 383 -12.04 -21.26 -4.58
C GLU A 383 -10.70 -20.65 -4.24
N VAL A 384 -9.91 -21.28 -3.38
CA VAL A 384 -8.53 -20.88 -3.13
C VAL A 384 -7.67 -21.30 -4.32
N PRO A 385 -6.94 -20.39 -4.98
CA PRO A 385 -6.07 -20.74 -6.11
C PRO A 385 -5.00 -21.78 -5.74
N ASP A 386 -4.65 -22.65 -6.67
CA ASP A 386 -3.60 -23.64 -6.50
C ASP A 386 -2.77 -23.73 -7.82
N PRO A 387 -1.54 -23.16 -7.87
CA PRO A 387 -0.83 -22.49 -6.77
C PRO A 387 -1.46 -21.15 -6.38
N LEU A 388 -1.36 -20.79 -5.10
CA LEU A 388 -1.70 -19.44 -4.66
C LEU A 388 -0.64 -18.47 -5.19
N THR A 389 -1.04 -17.56 -6.06
CA THR A 389 -0.13 -16.58 -6.66
C THR A 389 0.22 -15.48 -5.66
N GLY A 390 1.46 -15.01 -5.71
CA GLY A 390 1.94 -13.99 -4.79
C GLY A 390 3.42 -13.67 -4.99
N ILE A 391 3.92 -12.85 -4.08
CA ILE A 391 5.32 -12.43 -4.03
C ILE A 391 5.96 -12.99 -2.77
N ALA A 392 7.10 -13.65 -2.92
CA ALA A 392 7.94 -14.14 -1.82
C ALA A 392 9.15 -13.23 -1.62
N ILE A 393 9.50 -12.92 -0.38
CA ILE A 393 10.62 -12.04 -0.04
C ILE A 393 11.39 -12.63 1.15
N LEU A 394 12.71 -12.45 1.15
CA LEU A 394 13.59 -12.62 2.31
C LEU A 394 13.98 -11.21 2.81
N PRO A 395 13.20 -10.56 3.70
CA PRO A 395 13.45 -9.18 4.13
C PRO A 395 14.85 -8.98 4.71
N SER A 396 15.33 -9.95 5.49
CA SER A 396 16.68 -9.98 6.07
C SER A 396 17.80 -10.10 5.04
N GLY A 397 17.52 -10.60 3.83
CA GLY A 397 18.48 -10.63 2.71
C GLY A 397 18.88 -9.23 2.23
N MET A 398 18.05 -8.23 2.48
CA MET A 398 18.32 -6.82 2.19
C MET A 398 18.70 -6.05 3.45
N ASP A 399 18.03 -6.31 4.56
CA ASP A 399 18.12 -5.59 5.83
C ASP A 399 18.33 -6.59 6.97
N SER A 400 19.58 -6.81 7.33
CA SER A 400 19.96 -7.76 8.38
C SER A 400 19.40 -7.41 9.77
N SER A 401 18.90 -6.19 9.99
CA SER A 401 18.28 -5.80 11.26
C SER A 401 16.94 -6.49 11.53
N GLN A 402 16.37 -7.17 10.53
CA GLN A 402 15.08 -7.83 10.65
C GLN A 402 15.14 -9.28 11.15
N ALA A 403 16.36 -9.84 11.36
CA ALA A 403 16.56 -11.15 11.96
C ALA A 403 17.84 -11.14 12.82
N PRO A 404 18.00 -12.09 13.75
CA PRO A 404 19.27 -12.33 14.42
C PRO A 404 20.38 -12.71 13.43
N ASP A 405 21.64 -12.50 13.82
CA ASP A 405 22.80 -12.84 12.99
C ASP A 405 22.76 -14.31 12.52
N GLY A 406 22.91 -14.50 11.20
CA GLY A 406 22.90 -15.83 10.57
C GLY A 406 21.50 -16.45 10.42
N GLN A 407 20.45 -15.72 10.75
CA GLN A 407 19.06 -16.13 10.60
C GLN A 407 18.34 -15.26 9.56
N ASP A 408 17.14 -15.69 9.15
CA ASP A 408 16.33 -14.96 8.17
C ASP A 408 14.89 -14.79 8.61
N THR A 409 14.20 -13.86 7.95
CA THR A 409 12.75 -13.77 7.88
C THR A 409 12.29 -14.11 6.47
N PHE A 410 11.15 -14.79 6.37
CA PHE A 410 10.45 -15.00 5.10
C PHE A 410 9.09 -14.31 5.16
N TRP A 411 8.69 -13.70 4.07
CA TRP A 411 7.45 -12.96 3.89
C TRP A 411 6.83 -13.35 2.55
N PHE A 412 5.59 -13.81 2.58
CA PHE A 412 4.80 -14.10 1.39
C PHE A 412 3.52 -13.29 1.42
N TRP A 413 3.13 -12.72 0.29
CA TRP A 413 1.90 -11.97 0.13
C TRP A 413 1.22 -12.33 -1.18
N SER A 414 -0.03 -12.77 -1.08
CA SER A 414 -0.97 -12.85 -2.19
C SER A 414 -1.98 -11.71 -2.08
N GLY A 415 -2.32 -11.08 -3.19
CA GLY A 415 -3.47 -10.17 -3.30
C GLY A 415 -4.71 -10.87 -3.88
N ILE A 416 -4.62 -12.17 -4.17
CA ILE A 416 -5.62 -12.94 -4.90
C ILE A 416 -5.98 -14.18 -4.09
N SER A 417 -6.75 -13.98 -3.01
CA SER A 417 -7.35 -15.06 -2.22
C SER A 417 -8.80 -14.72 -1.93
N PRO A 418 -9.75 -15.70 -1.91
CA PRO A 418 -11.16 -15.39 -1.78
C PRO A 418 -11.49 -14.78 -0.42
N VAL A 419 -12.28 -13.69 -0.41
CA VAL A 419 -12.86 -13.13 0.81
C VAL A 419 -13.92 -14.07 1.37
N HIS A 420 -14.78 -14.58 0.48
CA HIS A 420 -15.85 -15.51 0.79
C HIS A 420 -15.56 -16.87 0.11
N PRO A 421 -14.73 -17.72 0.71
CA PRO A 421 -14.42 -19.04 0.16
C PRO A 421 -15.59 -20.01 0.33
N THR A 422 -15.59 -21.06 -0.50
CA THR A 422 -16.61 -22.12 -0.44
C THR A 422 -16.58 -22.96 0.85
N SER A 423 -15.43 -22.99 1.54
CA SER A 423 -15.26 -23.55 2.89
C SER A 423 -14.65 -22.47 3.79
N PRO A 424 -14.90 -22.48 5.10
CA PRO A 424 -14.43 -21.43 6.00
C PRO A 424 -12.89 -21.39 6.08
N TRP A 425 -12.33 -20.20 6.25
CA TRP A 425 -10.89 -20.01 6.40
C TRP A 425 -10.28 -20.76 7.59
N SER A 426 -11.06 -21.06 8.63
CA SER A 426 -10.61 -21.94 9.72
C SER A 426 -10.11 -23.31 9.24
N ASP A 427 -10.69 -23.81 8.15
CA ASP A 427 -10.37 -25.13 7.58
C ASP A 427 -9.33 -25.02 6.45
N LEU A 428 -9.30 -23.86 5.77
CA LEU A 428 -8.47 -23.64 4.57
C LEU A 428 -7.09 -23.03 4.87
N ALA A 429 -6.95 -22.26 5.95
CA ALA A 429 -5.74 -21.46 6.20
C ALA A 429 -4.46 -22.31 6.29
N ALA A 430 -4.47 -23.34 7.14
CA ALA A 430 -3.30 -24.19 7.34
C ALA A 430 -2.95 -25.02 6.08
N PRO A 431 -3.88 -25.72 5.42
CA PRO A 431 -3.58 -26.42 4.16
C PRO A 431 -3.08 -25.48 3.05
N THR A 432 -3.63 -24.27 2.95
CA THR A 432 -3.18 -23.29 1.97
C THR A 432 -1.75 -22.85 2.25
N ALA A 433 -1.42 -22.54 3.51
CA ALA A 433 -0.06 -22.19 3.90
C ALA A 433 0.95 -23.29 3.59
N GLU A 434 0.62 -24.55 3.88
CA GLU A 434 1.47 -25.70 3.54
C GLU A 434 1.73 -25.81 2.03
N LYS A 435 0.70 -25.64 1.20
CA LYS A 435 0.85 -25.66 -0.27
C LYS A 435 1.75 -24.53 -0.76
N VAL A 436 1.57 -23.31 -0.22
CA VAL A 436 2.43 -22.16 -0.55
C VAL A 436 3.88 -22.45 -0.20
N LEU A 437 4.15 -22.99 1.00
CA LEU A 437 5.51 -23.28 1.43
C LEU A 437 6.15 -24.43 0.63
N GLN A 438 5.37 -25.46 0.30
CA GLN A 438 5.84 -26.53 -0.61
C GLN A 438 6.16 -25.97 -2.00
N HIS A 439 5.36 -25.01 -2.49
CA HIS A 439 5.62 -24.37 -3.77
C HIS A 439 6.89 -23.51 -3.70
N CYS A 440 7.00 -22.61 -2.71
CA CYS A 440 8.16 -21.75 -2.51
C CYS A 440 9.45 -22.54 -2.24
N GLY A 441 9.35 -23.65 -1.52
CA GLY A 441 10.48 -24.54 -1.21
C GLY A 441 11.13 -25.24 -2.42
N LYS A 442 10.47 -25.20 -3.60
CA LYS A 442 11.10 -25.63 -4.85
C LYS A 442 12.19 -24.65 -5.34
N TYR A 443 12.17 -23.41 -4.86
CA TYR A 443 13.02 -22.31 -5.30
C TYR A 443 13.91 -21.77 -4.17
N ILE A 444 13.45 -21.88 -2.92
CA ILE A 444 14.12 -21.34 -1.73
C ILE A 444 14.42 -22.49 -0.80
N ASP A 445 15.71 -22.81 -0.67
CA ASP A 445 16.20 -23.91 0.16
C ASP A 445 16.08 -23.53 1.65
N GLY A 446 15.68 -24.49 2.46
CA GLY A 446 15.66 -24.38 3.91
C GLY A 446 14.37 -23.78 4.51
N LEU A 447 13.34 -23.48 3.73
CA LEU A 447 12.11 -22.86 4.27
C LEU A 447 11.43 -23.74 5.33
N ALA A 448 11.33 -25.05 5.10
CA ALA A 448 10.68 -25.97 6.03
C ALA A 448 11.63 -26.39 7.17
N GLU A 449 12.90 -26.66 6.85
CA GLU A 449 13.89 -27.17 7.81
C GLU A 449 14.34 -26.12 8.82
N LEU A 450 14.34 -24.85 8.42
CA LEU A 450 14.79 -23.73 9.23
C LEU A 450 13.64 -23.01 9.96
N GLU A 451 12.41 -23.42 9.75
CA GLU A 451 11.27 -22.76 10.38
C GLU A 451 11.31 -22.87 11.90
N ILE A 452 11.32 -21.72 12.59
CA ILE A 452 11.10 -21.62 14.04
C ILE A 452 9.62 -21.49 14.34
N GLU A 453 8.97 -20.53 13.66
CA GLU A 453 7.56 -20.21 13.84
C GLU A 453 7.04 -19.47 12.60
N ARG A 454 5.77 -19.73 12.28
CA ARG A 454 5.04 -19.01 11.23
C ARG A 454 3.79 -18.32 11.75
N ARG A 455 3.41 -17.24 11.10
CA ARG A 455 2.10 -16.60 11.22
C ARG A 455 1.42 -16.61 9.86
N VAL A 456 0.19 -17.11 9.82
CA VAL A 456 -0.67 -17.06 8.65
C VAL A 456 -1.76 -16.03 8.90
N MET A 457 -2.04 -15.19 7.92
CA MET A 457 -3.12 -14.21 7.97
C MET A 457 -4.01 -14.36 6.73
N THR A 458 -5.23 -14.76 6.96
CA THR A 458 -6.32 -14.83 5.98
C THR A 458 -6.96 -13.44 5.78
N PRO A 459 -7.85 -13.24 4.80
CA PRO A 459 -8.64 -12.02 4.71
C PRO A 459 -9.37 -11.65 6.01
N VAL A 460 -9.86 -12.65 6.75
CA VAL A 460 -10.53 -12.44 8.06
C VAL A 460 -9.56 -11.91 9.11
N ASP A 461 -8.35 -12.47 9.17
CA ASP A 461 -7.31 -12.02 10.12
C ASP A 461 -6.81 -10.62 9.79
N ILE A 462 -6.69 -10.29 8.51
CA ILE A 462 -6.30 -8.95 8.03
C ILE A 462 -7.38 -7.93 8.38
N GLU A 463 -8.66 -8.26 8.19
CA GLU A 463 -9.77 -7.43 8.61
C GLU A 463 -9.73 -7.16 10.12
N ALA A 464 -9.61 -8.21 10.91
CA ALA A 464 -9.56 -8.10 12.38
C ALA A 464 -8.36 -7.28 12.86
N ARG A 465 -7.17 -7.52 12.28
CA ARG A 465 -5.92 -6.84 12.68
C ARG A 465 -5.90 -5.37 12.30
N PHE A 466 -6.39 -5.00 11.12
CA PHE A 466 -6.25 -3.65 10.54
C PHE A 466 -7.57 -2.89 10.46
N ARG A 467 -8.69 -3.48 10.89
CA ARG A 467 -10.04 -2.91 10.77
C ARG A 467 -10.34 -2.48 9.34
N ALA A 468 -9.92 -3.32 8.40
CA ALA A 468 -10.11 -3.14 6.97
C ALA A 468 -11.22 -4.08 6.48
N PRO A 469 -12.44 -3.62 6.23
CA PRO A 469 -13.56 -4.46 5.81
C PRO A 469 -13.18 -5.40 4.66
N ASP A 470 -13.58 -6.65 4.75
CA ASP A 470 -13.26 -7.71 3.78
C ASP A 470 -11.75 -8.02 3.65
N GLY A 471 -10.94 -7.61 4.63
CA GLY A 471 -9.48 -7.67 4.54
C GLY A 471 -8.90 -6.79 3.43
N ASN A 472 -9.68 -5.86 2.88
CA ASN A 472 -9.27 -5.03 1.74
C ASN A 472 -8.28 -3.95 2.16
N VAL A 473 -7.01 -4.18 1.87
CA VAL A 473 -5.90 -3.25 2.16
C VAL A 473 -6.00 -1.92 1.40
N TYR A 474 -6.81 -1.87 0.35
CA TYR A 474 -7.10 -0.64 -0.41
C TYR A 474 -8.27 0.16 0.17
N HIS A 475 -9.02 -0.40 1.13
CA HIS A 475 -10.24 0.14 1.73
C HIS A 475 -11.41 0.34 0.75
N VAL A 476 -11.13 0.61 -0.50
CA VAL A 476 -12.08 0.72 -1.62
C VAL A 476 -11.42 0.02 -2.78
N ASP A 477 -12.15 -0.82 -3.47
CA ASP A 477 -11.59 -1.59 -4.58
C ASP A 477 -10.88 -0.69 -5.59
N PRO A 478 -9.67 -1.06 -6.03
CA PRO A 478 -8.87 -0.25 -6.96
C PRO A 478 -9.32 -0.44 -8.41
N ILE A 479 -10.62 -0.29 -8.67
CA ILE A 479 -11.21 -0.35 -10.01
C ILE A 479 -11.21 1.04 -10.67
N ALA A 480 -11.20 1.08 -12.00
CA ALA A 480 -11.06 2.31 -12.78
C ALA A 480 -12.08 3.40 -12.40
N THR A 481 -13.31 3.00 -12.03
CA THR A 481 -14.38 3.90 -11.60
C THR A 481 -14.25 4.42 -10.16
N ARG A 482 -13.18 4.06 -9.45
CA ARG A 482 -12.91 4.45 -8.05
C ARG A 482 -11.54 5.09 -7.88
N PHE A 483 -11.08 5.86 -8.87
CA PHE A 483 -9.87 6.67 -8.80
C PHE A 483 -10.15 8.16 -8.92
N GLY A 484 -9.20 8.97 -8.47
CA GLY A 484 -9.24 10.43 -8.59
C GLY A 484 -10.48 11.05 -7.95
N PRO A 485 -11.28 11.84 -8.71
CA PRO A 485 -12.46 12.53 -8.20
C PRO A 485 -13.63 11.58 -7.92
N LEU A 486 -13.49 10.30 -8.24
CA LEU A 486 -14.51 9.28 -8.00
C LEU A 486 -14.24 8.46 -6.71
N ARG A 487 -13.09 8.66 -6.04
CA ARG A 487 -12.70 7.92 -4.84
C ARG A 487 -12.93 8.71 -3.55
N PRO A 488 -13.56 8.16 -2.49
CA PRO A 488 -14.19 6.83 -2.41
C PRO A 488 -15.51 6.76 -3.18
N ALA A 489 -16.21 7.89 -3.32
CA ALA A 489 -17.44 8.05 -4.07
C ALA A 489 -17.57 9.50 -4.55
N VAL A 490 -18.40 9.74 -5.56
CA VAL A 490 -18.69 11.09 -6.09
C VAL A 490 -19.25 11.98 -4.96
N GLY A 491 -18.59 13.13 -4.75
CA GLY A 491 -18.93 14.07 -3.68
C GLY A 491 -18.09 13.92 -2.41
N LEU A 492 -17.24 12.87 -2.31
CA LEU A 492 -16.38 12.59 -1.14
C LEU A 492 -14.87 12.70 -1.42
N ALA A 493 -14.48 12.97 -2.66
CA ALA A 493 -13.09 12.90 -3.12
C ALA A 493 -12.16 14.02 -2.61
N GLY A 494 -12.70 15.08 -2.02
CA GLY A 494 -11.93 16.27 -1.64
C GLY A 494 -11.37 16.27 -0.23
N TYR A 495 -11.25 15.11 0.42
CA TYR A 495 -10.85 14.92 1.83
C TYR A 495 -11.82 15.54 2.85
N ARG A 496 -12.90 16.15 2.41
CA ARG A 496 -14.00 16.68 3.22
C ARG A 496 -15.23 15.81 3.07
N THR A 497 -16.00 15.73 4.12
CA THR A 497 -17.34 15.15 4.09
C THR A 497 -18.41 16.25 4.07
N PRO A 498 -19.69 15.91 3.81
CA PRO A 498 -20.81 16.82 4.03
C PRO A 498 -21.01 17.22 5.50
N VAL A 499 -20.52 16.42 6.45
CA VAL A 499 -20.55 16.71 7.88
C VAL A 499 -19.47 17.74 8.21
N ASP A 500 -19.88 18.92 8.71
CA ASP A 500 -18.90 19.93 9.12
C ASP A 500 -17.97 19.41 10.21
N GLY A 501 -16.69 19.73 10.12
CA GLY A 501 -15.68 19.27 11.07
C GLY A 501 -15.18 17.83 10.87
N LEU A 502 -15.76 17.03 9.94
CA LEU A 502 -15.31 15.67 9.65
C LEU A 502 -14.53 15.61 8.32
N PHE A 503 -13.33 15.01 8.37
CA PHE A 503 -12.42 14.86 7.23
C PHE A 503 -12.02 13.40 7.04
N LEU A 504 -11.88 12.99 5.78
CA LEU A 504 -11.37 11.66 5.40
C LEU A 504 -9.90 11.74 5.00
N SER A 505 -9.17 10.69 5.30
CA SER A 505 -7.80 10.42 4.89
C SER A 505 -7.62 8.91 4.65
N GLY A 506 -6.37 8.45 4.52
CA GLY A 506 -6.07 7.01 4.40
C GLY A 506 -6.38 6.43 3.02
N ALA A 507 -6.33 5.10 2.95
CA ALA A 507 -6.44 4.34 1.71
C ALA A 507 -7.79 4.53 0.98
N SER A 508 -8.85 4.93 1.67
CA SER A 508 -10.15 5.24 1.06
C SER A 508 -10.12 6.47 0.17
N THR A 509 -9.12 7.33 0.29
CA THR A 509 -9.04 8.60 -0.44
C THR A 509 -8.02 8.55 -1.58
N HIS A 510 -8.00 9.58 -2.43
CA HIS A 510 -6.98 9.71 -3.48
C HIS A 510 -5.55 9.79 -2.88
N PRO A 511 -4.51 9.20 -3.50
CA PRO A 511 -4.54 8.46 -4.78
C PRO A 511 -5.00 7.00 -4.66
N SER A 512 -5.09 6.39 -3.51
CA SER A 512 -5.48 5.04 -3.11
C SER A 512 -4.55 4.51 -2.01
N ALA A 513 -4.50 3.20 -1.81
CA ALA A 513 -3.58 2.54 -0.90
C ALA A 513 -2.12 2.57 -1.41
N GLY A 514 -1.23 2.13 -0.56
CA GLY A 514 0.21 2.13 -0.72
C GLY A 514 0.88 3.15 0.20
N ILE A 515 2.16 2.94 0.47
CA ILE A 515 2.94 3.86 1.32
C ILE A 515 3.22 5.14 0.53
N CYS A 516 2.42 6.20 0.72
CA CYS A 516 2.66 7.49 0.06
C CYS A 516 2.47 8.72 0.95
N GLY A 517 1.65 8.66 2.01
CA GLY A 517 1.36 9.78 2.90
C GLY A 517 0.56 10.94 2.29
N VAL A 518 0.32 10.92 0.98
CA VAL A 518 -0.44 11.98 0.27
C VAL A 518 -1.84 12.17 0.85
N PRO A 519 -2.62 11.11 1.16
CA PRO A 519 -3.91 11.28 1.83
C PRO A 519 -3.81 12.10 3.12
N GLY A 520 -2.80 11.82 3.94
CA GLY A 520 -2.53 12.57 5.18
C GLY A 520 -2.20 14.04 4.94
N GLN A 521 -1.27 14.30 4.02
CA GLN A 521 -0.88 15.67 3.66
C GLN A 521 -2.06 16.49 3.13
N GLN A 522 -2.87 15.92 2.24
CA GLN A 522 -4.00 16.62 1.63
C GLN A 522 -5.15 16.83 2.62
N ALA A 523 -5.41 15.85 3.51
CA ALA A 523 -6.37 16.01 4.60
C ALA A 523 -5.94 17.16 5.54
N ALA A 524 -4.66 17.22 5.92
CA ALA A 524 -4.13 18.33 6.72
C ALA A 524 -4.35 19.70 6.04
N LYS A 525 -4.07 19.80 4.73
CA LYS A 525 -4.35 21.02 3.93
C LYS A 525 -5.83 21.37 3.93
N ALA A 526 -6.74 20.39 3.85
CA ALA A 526 -8.19 20.60 3.89
C ALA A 526 -8.65 21.12 5.25
N VAL A 527 -8.14 20.60 6.36
CA VAL A 527 -8.38 21.06 7.73
C VAL A 527 -7.93 22.51 7.90
N LEU A 528 -6.66 22.81 7.58
CA LEU A 528 -6.09 24.17 7.71
C LEU A 528 -6.90 25.19 6.92
N LYS A 529 -7.34 24.85 5.71
CA LYS A 529 -8.18 25.72 4.90
C LYS A 529 -9.56 25.94 5.55
N SER A 530 -10.16 24.93 6.16
CA SER A 530 -11.45 25.04 6.85
C SER A 530 -11.37 25.97 8.06
N MET A 531 -10.32 25.80 8.89
CA MET A 531 -10.12 26.61 10.10
C MET A 531 -9.88 28.08 9.79
N ARG A 532 -9.14 28.40 8.73
CA ARG A 532 -8.96 29.79 8.28
C ARG A 532 -10.31 30.41 7.87
N GLY A 533 -11.14 29.70 7.14
CA GLY A 533 -12.47 30.17 6.72
C GLY A 533 -13.43 30.44 7.89
N SER A 534 -13.36 29.62 8.95
CA SER A 534 -14.22 29.80 10.15
C SER A 534 -13.79 31.00 11.00
N ARG A 535 -12.48 31.30 11.09
CA ARG A 535 -11.98 32.50 11.79
C ARG A 535 -12.47 33.79 11.13
N PHE A 536 -12.48 33.85 9.80
CA PHE A 536 -13.00 35.01 9.06
C PHE A 536 -14.52 35.20 9.20
N ARG A 537 -15.29 34.10 9.38
CA ARG A 537 -16.75 34.18 9.62
C ARG A 537 -17.11 34.59 11.05
N ARG A 538 -16.28 34.36 12.04
CA ARG A 538 -16.49 34.78 13.45
C ARG A 538 -16.11 36.24 13.70
N GLN A 539 -15.38 36.89 12.78
CA GLN A 539 -14.96 38.30 12.88
C GLN A 539 -15.88 39.25 12.10
N ARG A 540 -16.90 38.72 11.41
CA ARG A 540 -17.99 39.48 10.81
C ARG A 540 -19.30 39.22 11.58
#